data_88184a7315f47f17d221cdc37b1433b6
#
_entry.id   88184a7315f47f17d221cdc37b1433b6
#
_cell.length_a   1.000
_cell.length_b   1.000
_cell.length_c   1.000
_cell.angle_alpha   90.00
_cell.angle_beta   90.00
_cell.angle_gamma   90.00
#
_symmetry.space_group_name_H-M   'P 1'
#
loop_
_entity.id
_entity.type
_entity.pdbx_description
1 polymer ?
#
loop_
_entity_poly.entity_id
_entity_poly.type
_entity_poly.pdbx_seq_one_letter_code
_entity_poly.pdbx_strand_id
1 'polypeptide(L)'
;MSLDGDALVFISDNAEDYILTPFFSYRTPRSDWRPPAELPRTIHTRLNYLWGYTLSPDGKILYFSTIKTPGVGGYDLWMSERNGSSWSTPQNLAAPLNTRAHEACATFTPDQKTVYFMRCETMSQREASGCKIMMSKKQANGRWGEPVALPPSINTGNAQAPRILADGETLIFSSDRPGGKGGMDLYVSRFRNGSWTDPVPMTFANTPDDDQFVSVNASGRYLLRDAPGDRRREMAEFLIPDHLRPKGLMRVEGTIAGAPAAYLSVHDLANGKRIFNGRPDGQGFFKLYLMEGSTYELSIDPEHDRLLYYSQRFDLTGDTLEQIVRVTPRIAPPKTGDEIPLDLVEFHGNTTDLTPASSAEVKRVARLIRGNPDREFAIKVVMTGYVEDSIRSSPELMEVRYDSVWTTIEVPDTTYVDADSMMVQVRDTLIVQPVFHNDRTQQQAEAVVSALEGQGVPRDRLPVEVMALPGDTRELRVFLVVRR
;
A
#
# COMPACT_ATOMS: atom_id res chain seq x y z
N MET A 1 -6.16 -1.38 17.01
CA MET A 1 -6.62 -0.74 15.76
C MET A 1 -6.77 -1.81 14.69
N SER A 2 -7.72 -1.69 13.77
CA SER A 2 -7.78 -2.50 12.56
C SER A 2 -6.56 -2.24 11.68
N LEU A 3 -6.21 -3.18 10.79
CA LEU A 3 -5.02 -3.01 9.93
C LEU A 3 -5.17 -1.86 8.93
N ASP A 4 -6.40 -1.56 8.52
CA ASP A 4 -6.72 -0.44 7.64
C ASP A 4 -6.74 0.93 8.36
N GLY A 5 -6.59 0.95 9.70
CA GLY A 5 -6.56 2.15 10.51
C GLY A 5 -7.91 2.85 10.70
N ASP A 6 -9.03 2.23 10.28
CA ASP A 6 -10.35 2.86 10.29
C ASP A 6 -11.24 2.46 11.49
N ALA A 7 -10.79 1.53 12.30
CA ALA A 7 -11.49 1.12 13.52
C ALA A 7 -10.51 0.92 14.68
N LEU A 8 -10.94 1.27 15.87
CA LEU A 8 -10.18 1.17 17.10
C LEU A 8 -11.02 0.56 18.21
N VAL A 9 -10.47 -0.44 18.88
CA VAL A 9 -10.94 -0.90 20.19
C VAL A 9 -9.88 -0.58 21.23
N PHE A 10 -10.27 -0.02 22.34
CA PHE A 10 -9.37 0.33 23.44
C PHE A 10 -10.07 0.15 24.78
N ILE A 11 -9.29 0.02 25.83
CA ILE A 11 -9.78 -0.10 27.19
C ILE A 11 -9.51 1.22 27.91
N SER A 12 -10.52 1.73 28.59
CA SER A 12 -10.40 2.91 29.44
C SER A 12 -11.10 2.66 30.77
N ASP A 13 -10.64 3.31 31.82
CA ASP A 13 -11.37 3.40 33.07
C ASP A 13 -12.50 4.43 32.93
N ASN A 14 -13.60 4.19 33.60
CA ASN A 14 -14.60 5.21 33.82
C ASN A 14 -14.07 6.16 34.93
N ALA A 15 -14.18 7.47 34.71
CA ALA A 15 -13.69 8.48 35.65
C ALA A 15 -14.36 8.41 37.03
N GLU A 16 -15.53 7.78 37.12
CA GLU A 16 -16.33 7.73 38.38
C GLU A 16 -16.06 6.46 39.19
N ASP A 17 -15.84 5.31 38.58
CA ASP A 17 -15.76 4.02 39.27
C ASP A 17 -14.48 3.22 38.98
N TYR A 18 -13.55 3.73 38.16
CA TYR A 18 -12.27 3.10 37.79
C TYR A 18 -12.42 1.66 37.19
N ILE A 19 -13.59 1.35 36.64
CA ILE A 19 -13.84 0.07 36.02
C ILE A 19 -13.25 0.11 34.58
N LEU A 20 -12.33 -0.81 34.30
CA LEU A 20 -11.76 -0.97 32.96
C LEU A 20 -12.85 -1.47 32.00
N THR A 21 -13.21 -0.63 31.03
CA THR A 21 -14.27 -0.87 30.05
C THR A 21 -13.74 -0.78 28.63
N PRO A 22 -14.06 -1.71 27.75
CA PRO A 22 -13.68 -1.64 26.36
C PRO A 22 -14.61 -0.74 25.56
N PHE A 23 -14.02 0.19 24.84
CA PHE A 23 -14.68 1.11 23.92
C PHE A 23 -14.32 0.78 22.48
N PHE A 24 -15.23 1.12 21.59
CA PHE A 24 -15.06 1.01 20.15
C PHE A 24 -15.34 2.33 19.46
N SER A 25 -14.47 2.70 18.52
CA SER A 25 -14.66 3.85 17.64
C SER A 25 -14.28 3.47 16.20
N TYR A 26 -14.82 4.16 15.23
CA TYR A 26 -14.51 3.94 13.81
C TYR A 26 -14.58 5.23 13.01
N ARG A 27 -13.87 5.28 11.89
CA ARG A 27 -13.94 6.38 10.94
C ARG A 27 -15.12 6.21 10.00
N THR A 28 -15.75 7.33 9.66
CA THR A 28 -16.73 7.38 8.58
C THR A 28 -16.02 7.42 7.22
N PRO A 29 -16.73 7.18 6.11
CA PRO A 29 -16.16 7.35 4.77
C PRO A 29 -15.51 8.70 4.50
N ARG A 30 -15.92 9.76 5.24
CA ARG A 30 -15.35 11.12 5.15
C ARG A 30 -14.19 11.37 6.13
N SER A 31 -13.63 10.32 6.71
CA SER A 31 -12.45 10.34 7.60
C SER A 31 -12.64 10.89 9.01
N ASP A 32 -13.86 11.17 9.43
CA ASP A 32 -14.12 11.61 10.80
C ASP A 32 -14.30 10.41 11.75
N TRP A 33 -13.61 10.46 12.90
CA TRP A 33 -13.83 9.50 13.97
C TRP A 33 -15.19 9.71 14.62
N ARG A 34 -15.93 8.62 14.77
CA ARG A 34 -17.13 8.64 15.60
C ARG A 34 -16.74 8.68 17.08
N PRO A 35 -17.53 9.36 17.93
CA PRO A 35 -17.32 9.28 19.37
C PRO A 35 -17.25 7.83 19.83
N PRO A 36 -16.31 7.48 20.74
CA PRO A 36 -16.22 6.13 21.27
C PRO A 36 -17.51 5.71 21.97
N ALA A 37 -17.92 4.46 21.75
CA ALA A 37 -19.05 3.84 22.43
C ALA A 37 -18.57 2.60 23.19
N GLU A 38 -19.13 2.37 24.37
CA GLU A 38 -18.86 1.14 25.13
C GLU A 38 -19.29 -0.09 24.31
N LEU A 39 -18.51 -1.16 24.41
CA LEU A 39 -18.95 -2.45 23.87
C LEU A 39 -20.13 -3.00 24.69
N PRO A 40 -21.12 -3.59 24.01
CA PRO A 40 -22.31 -4.07 24.69
C PRO A 40 -21.99 -5.19 25.72
N ARG A 41 -22.78 -5.29 26.79
CA ARG A 41 -22.61 -6.30 27.85
C ARG A 41 -22.70 -7.74 27.37
N THR A 42 -23.22 -8.00 26.19
CA THR A 42 -23.19 -9.32 25.54
C THR A 42 -21.77 -9.72 25.11
N ILE A 43 -20.92 -8.76 24.82
CA ILE A 43 -19.50 -8.92 24.43
C ILE A 43 -18.61 -8.72 25.65
N HIS A 44 -18.77 -7.60 26.37
CA HIS A 44 -17.95 -7.26 27.53
C HIS A 44 -18.56 -7.80 28.81
N THR A 45 -17.90 -8.75 29.44
CA THR A 45 -18.30 -9.35 30.72
C THR A 45 -17.11 -9.49 31.66
N ARG A 46 -17.34 -9.70 32.94
CA ARG A 46 -16.30 -10.01 33.93
C ARG A 46 -15.59 -11.36 33.68
N LEU A 47 -16.11 -12.15 32.75
CA LEU A 47 -15.52 -13.44 32.34
C LEU A 47 -14.48 -13.29 31.22
N ASN A 48 -14.30 -12.09 30.69
CA ASN A 48 -13.37 -11.84 29.61
C ASN A 48 -11.92 -11.65 30.10
N TYR A 49 -10.99 -12.09 29.28
CA TYR A 49 -9.61 -11.65 29.39
C TYR A 49 -9.54 -10.18 28.94
N LEU A 50 -9.09 -9.27 29.82
CA LEU A 50 -9.18 -7.83 29.59
C LEU A 50 -8.44 -7.36 28.35
N TRP A 51 -7.29 -7.98 28.06
CA TRP A 51 -6.39 -7.57 26.98
C TRP A 51 -6.62 -8.31 25.68
N GLY A 52 -7.58 -9.22 25.60
CA GLY A 52 -7.81 -10.13 24.48
C GLY A 52 -8.60 -9.56 23.31
N TYR A 53 -8.95 -8.27 23.31
CA TYR A 53 -9.76 -7.67 22.26
C TYR A 53 -8.92 -7.32 21.01
N THR A 54 -9.36 -7.81 19.86
CA THR A 54 -8.69 -7.57 18.56
C THR A 54 -9.74 -7.39 17.46
N LEU A 55 -9.47 -6.47 16.53
CA LEU A 55 -10.31 -6.27 15.36
C LEU A 55 -9.80 -7.08 14.18
N SER A 56 -10.71 -7.53 13.31
CA SER A 56 -10.38 -8.00 11.98
C SER A 56 -9.64 -6.91 11.19
N PRO A 57 -8.87 -7.27 10.13
CA PRO A 57 -8.17 -6.31 9.30
C PRO A 57 -9.01 -5.11 8.84
N ASP A 58 -10.28 -5.36 8.50
CA ASP A 58 -11.25 -4.37 8.01
C ASP A 58 -12.16 -3.77 9.11
N GLY A 59 -11.90 -4.09 10.39
CA GLY A 59 -12.65 -3.57 11.54
C GLY A 59 -14.11 -4.03 11.63
N LYS A 60 -14.53 -5.05 10.88
CA LYS A 60 -15.91 -5.53 10.86
C LYS A 60 -16.19 -6.64 11.87
N ILE A 61 -15.15 -7.34 12.33
CA ILE A 61 -15.28 -8.42 13.32
C ILE A 61 -14.42 -8.04 14.53
N LEU A 62 -15.01 -8.18 15.71
CA LEU A 62 -14.30 -8.11 16.96
C LEU A 62 -14.06 -9.52 17.49
N TYR A 63 -12.80 -9.83 17.76
CA TYR A 63 -12.39 -11.05 18.47
C TYR A 63 -12.05 -10.72 19.91
N PHE A 64 -12.39 -11.63 20.80
CA PHE A 64 -12.10 -11.51 22.23
C PHE A 64 -12.03 -12.89 22.88
N SER A 65 -11.55 -12.95 24.11
CA SER A 65 -11.39 -14.22 24.84
C SER A 65 -12.19 -14.20 26.15
N THR A 66 -12.94 -15.27 26.40
CA THR A 66 -13.80 -15.37 27.56
C THR A 66 -14.01 -16.84 27.98
N ILE A 67 -14.27 -17.05 29.28
CA ILE A 67 -14.69 -18.33 29.86
C ILE A 67 -16.21 -18.51 29.82
N LYS A 68 -16.93 -17.81 29.00
CA LYS A 68 -18.38 -17.85 28.86
C LYS A 68 -18.84 -19.23 28.33
N THR A 69 -19.95 -19.72 28.88
CA THR A 69 -20.65 -20.93 28.42
C THR A 69 -21.58 -20.61 27.23
N PRO A 70 -21.67 -21.48 26.20
CA PRO A 70 -20.91 -22.73 26.02
C PRO A 70 -19.49 -22.47 25.50
N GLY A 71 -18.48 -23.01 26.18
CA GLY A 71 -17.07 -22.98 25.82
C GLY A 71 -16.52 -24.39 25.57
N VAL A 72 -15.26 -24.47 25.07
CA VAL A 72 -14.54 -25.72 24.82
C VAL A 72 -13.63 -26.05 25.99
N GLY A 73 -13.02 -25.03 26.61
CA GLY A 73 -12.02 -25.21 27.66
C GLY A 73 -11.98 -24.08 28.69
N GLY A 74 -10.81 -23.49 28.85
CA GLY A 74 -10.58 -22.32 29.68
C GLY A 74 -11.06 -21.04 29.02
N TYR A 75 -10.16 -20.08 28.79
CA TYR A 75 -10.48 -18.94 27.93
C TYR A 75 -10.52 -19.40 26.48
N ASP A 76 -11.63 -19.22 25.82
CA ASP A 76 -11.84 -19.52 24.41
C ASP A 76 -11.83 -18.23 23.57
N LEU A 77 -11.45 -18.35 22.32
CA LEU A 77 -11.60 -17.30 21.31
C LEU A 77 -13.05 -17.21 20.84
N TRP A 78 -13.59 -16.01 20.88
CA TRP A 78 -14.94 -15.68 20.42
C TRP A 78 -14.89 -14.54 19.41
N MET A 79 -15.94 -14.41 18.63
CA MET A 79 -16.09 -13.30 17.69
C MET A 79 -17.50 -12.70 17.75
N SER A 80 -17.60 -11.43 17.35
CA SER A 80 -18.87 -10.74 17.10
C SER A 80 -18.74 -9.88 15.86
N GLU A 81 -19.71 -9.92 14.97
CA GLU A 81 -19.73 -9.13 13.74
C GLU A 81 -20.41 -7.79 13.98
N ARG A 82 -19.84 -6.74 13.39
CA ARG A 82 -20.40 -5.40 13.42
C ARG A 82 -21.43 -5.21 12.31
N ASN A 83 -22.62 -4.76 12.67
CA ASN A 83 -23.68 -4.37 11.75
C ASN A 83 -24.08 -2.92 12.02
N GLY A 84 -23.56 -2.00 11.21
CA GLY A 84 -23.69 -0.56 11.47
C GLY A 84 -23.05 -0.14 12.79
N SER A 85 -23.85 0.34 13.73
CA SER A 85 -23.44 0.68 15.10
C SER A 85 -23.65 -0.45 16.12
N SER A 86 -24.24 -1.57 15.73
CA SER A 86 -24.53 -2.70 16.59
C SER A 86 -23.57 -3.87 16.37
N TRP A 87 -23.61 -4.84 17.29
CA TRP A 87 -22.80 -6.05 17.27
C TRP A 87 -23.72 -7.28 17.33
N SER A 88 -23.34 -8.32 16.58
CA SER A 88 -24.04 -9.61 16.62
C SER A 88 -23.86 -10.31 17.97
N THR A 89 -24.73 -11.31 18.25
CA THR A 89 -24.50 -12.22 19.37
C THR A 89 -23.15 -12.92 19.21
N PRO A 90 -22.27 -12.91 20.24
CA PRO A 90 -20.99 -13.56 20.20
C PRO A 90 -21.05 -15.05 19.84
N GLN A 91 -20.11 -15.49 19.02
CA GLN A 91 -19.94 -16.87 18.57
C GLN A 91 -18.59 -17.41 18.99
N ASN A 92 -18.56 -18.62 19.56
CA ASN A 92 -17.31 -19.33 19.86
C ASN A 92 -16.66 -19.81 18.55
N LEU A 93 -15.34 -19.64 18.41
CA LEU A 93 -14.61 -20.09 17.19
C LEU A 93 -14.45 -21.60 17.12
N ALA A 94 -14.80 -22.32 18.20
CA ALA A 94 -14.77 -23.78 18.31
C ALA A 94 -13.39 -24.43 18.03
N ALA A 95 -13.38 -25.76 18.03
CA ALA A 95 -12.21 -26.52 17.61
C ALA A 95 -11.95 -26.35 16.07
N PRO A 96 -10.68 -26.39 15.62
CA PRO A 96 -9.49 -26.74 16.38
C PRO A 96 -8.78 -25.53 17.04
N LEU A 97 -9.30 -24.30 16.87
CA LEU A 97 -8.68 -23.11 17.47
C LEU A 97 -8.80 -23.15 19.00
N ASN A 98 -10.01 -23.39 19.51
CA ASN A 98 -10.27 -23.53 20.93
C ASN A 98 -10.07 -24.98 21.37
N THR A 99 -9.42 -25.16 22.52
CA THR A 99 -9.12 -26.47 23.13
C THR A 99 -9.50 -26.46 24.61
N ARG A 100 -9.07 -27.47 25.36
CA ARG A 100 -9.23 -27.50 26.82
C ARG A 100 -8.29 -26.53 27.56
N ALA A 101 -7.29 -25.97 26.87
CA ALA A 101 -6.38 -24.96 27.40
C ALA A 101 -7.01 -23.58 27.41
N HIS A 102 -6.19 -22.52 27.37
CA HIS A 102 -6.61 -21.14 27.31
C HIS A 102 -6.12 -20.52 26.02
N GLU A 103 -7.01 -19.97 25.20
CA GLU A 103 -6.68 -19.28 23.96
C GLU A 103 -7.08 -17.81 24.01
N ALA A 104 -6.15 -16.91 23.61
CA ALA A 104 -6.41 -15.47 23.60
C ALA A 104 -5.60 -14.71 22.54
N CYS A 105 -5.88 -13.42 22.40
CA CYS A 105 -5.16 -12.46 21.56
C CYS A 105 -5.03 -12.89 20.10
N ALA A 106 -6.13 -13.31 19.49
CA ALA A 106 -6.12 -13.68 18.07
C ALA A 106 -5.86 -12.47 17.18
N THR A 107 -4.98 -12.62 16.19
CA THR A 107 -4.66 -11.63 15.16
C THR A 107 -4.61 -12.30 13.79
N PHE A 108 -5.03 -11.60 12.74
CA PHE A 108 -5.26 -12.18 11.42
C PHE A 108 -4.42 -11.48 10.36
N THR A 109 -3.91 -12.27 9.39
CA THR A 109 -3.31 -11.70 8.18
C THR A 109 -4.33 -10.86 7.40
N PRO A 110 -3.89 -9.87 6.58
CA PRO A 110 -4.79 -9.00 5.81
C PRO A 110 -5.82 -9.74 4.95
N ASP A 111 -5.45 -10.90 4.42
CA ASP A 111 -6.33 -11.77 3.63
C ASP A 111 -7.25 -12.66 4.48
N GLN A 112 -7.15 -12.58 5.81
CA GLN A 112 -7.90 -13.36 6.80
C GLN A 112 -7.79 -14.89 6.63
N LYS A 113 -6.70 -15.36 6.00
CA LYS A 113 -6.46 -16.80 5.79
C LYS A 113 -5.54 -17.44 6.82
N THR A 114 -4.84 -16.62 7.60
CA THR A 114 -3.97 -17.12 8.69
C THR A 114 -4.32 -16.36 9.97
N VAL A 115 -4.44 -17.11 11.07
CA VAL A 115 -4.63 -16.56 12.40
C VAL A 115 -3.43 -16.94 13.27
N TYR A 116 -2.95 -15.96 14.05
CA TYR A 116 -2.00 -16.16 15.14
C TYR A 116 -2.72 -15.85 16.46
N PHE A 117 -2.43 -16.63 17.49
CA PHE A 117 -3.03 -16.45 18.80
C PHE A 117 -2.13 -17.03 19.88
N MET A 118 -2.28 -16.63 21.13
CA MET A 118 -1.58 -17.27 22.23
C MET A 118 -2.42 -18.41 22.82
N ARG A 119 -1.74 -19.50 23.18
CA ARG A 119 -2.28 -20.62 23.95
C ARG A 119 -1.45 -20.76 25.23
N CYS A 120 -2.11 -20.75 26.38
CA CYS A 120 -1.46 -20.65 27.68
C CYS A 120 -1.85 -21.83 28.59
N GLU A 121 -0.94 -22.17 29.51
CA GLU A 121 -1.18 -23.21 30.54
C GLU A 121 -2.08 -22.67 31.66
N THR A 122 -1.86 -21.42 32.07
CA THR A 122 -2.68 -20.75 33.07
C THR A 122 -3.12 -19.36 32.59
N MET A 123 -4.32 -18.98 32.94
CA MET A 123 -4.85 -17.67 32.59
C MET A 123 -5.91 -17.21 33.60
N SER A 124 -5.81 -15.95 33.99
CA SER A 124 -6.82 -15.23 34.77
C SER A 124 -7.39 -14.07 33.95
N GLN A 125 -8.20 -13.22 34.55
CA GLN A 125 -8.74 -12.05 33.87
C GLN A 125 -7.66 -11.06 33.40
N ARG A 126 -6.52 -11.01 34.09
CA ARG A 126 -5.45 -10.02 33.86
C ARG A 126 -4.08 -10.62 33.57
N GLU A 127 -3.87 -11.86 33.84
CA GLU A 127 -2.55 -12.53 33.77
C GLU A 127 -2.63 -13.80 32.95
N ALA A 128 -1.54 -14.14 32.28
CA ALA A 128 -1.39 -15.38 31.53
C ALA A 128 0.05 -15.88 31.63
N SER A 129 0.26 -17.19 31.75
CA SER A 129 1.58 -17.78 31.81
C SER A 129 1.64 -19.14 31.09
N GLY A 130 2.87 -19.60 30.81
CA GLY A 130 3.11 -20.80 30.00
C GLY A 130 2.57 -20.64 28.57
N CYS A 131 2.63 -19.44 28.02
CA CYS A 131 2.04 -19.12 26.74
C CYS A 131 2.97 -19.40 25.58
N LYS A 132 2.38 -19.91 24.49
CA LYS A 132 3.04 -20.07 23.17
C LYS A 132 2.18 -19.44 22.10
N ILE A 133 2.81 -18.80 21.12
CA ILE A 133 2.15 -18.31 19.94
C ILE A 133 1.91 -19.46 18.98
N MET A 134 0.65 -19.64 18.64
CA MET A 134 0.14 -20.66 17.71
C MET A 134 -0.25 -20.00 16.39
N MET A 135 -0.20 -20.76 15.32
CA MET A 135 -0.66 -20.36 13.99
C MET A 135 -1.63 -21.42 13.43
N SER A 136 -2.73 -20.97 12.83
CA SER A 136 -3.61 -21.81 12.02
C SER A 136 -3.89 -21.17 10.67
N LYS A 137 -4.06 -22.01 9.65
CA LYS A 137 -4.43 -21.56 8.29
C LYS A 137 -5.83 -22.03 7.95
N LYS A 138 -6.57 -21.14 7.26
CA LYS A 138 -7.88 -21.47 6.72
C LYS A 138 -7.75 -22.42 5.56
N GLN A 139 -8.47 -23.52 5.60
CA GLN A 139 -8.51 -24.53 4.55
C GLN A 139 -9.42 -24.11 3.40
N ALA A 140 -9.35 -24.82 2.27
CA ALA A 140 -10.18 -24.54 1.10
C ALA A 140 -11.69 -24.61 1.37
N ASN A 141 -12.12 -25.40 2.37
CA ASN A 141 -13.51 -25.50 2.83
C ASN A 141 -13.94 -24.35 3.76
N GLY A 142 -13.06 -23.38 4.01
CA GLY A 142 -13.29 -22.22 4.87
C GLY A 142 -13.12 -22.48 6.39
N ARG A 143 -12.83 -23.72 6.80
CA ARG A 143 -12.57 -24.07 8.21
C ARG A 143 -11.10 -23.84 8.58
N TRP A 144 -10.84 -23.58 9.85
CA TRP A 144 -9.48 -23.50 10.37
C TRP A 144 -8.85 -24.90 10.43
N GLY A 145 -7.57 -24.97 10.05
CA GLY A 145 -6.75 -26.16 10.20
C GLY A 145 -6.24 -26.32 11.63
N GLU A 146 -5.61 -27.47 11.92
CA GLU A 146 -4.98 -27.71 13.22
C GLU A 146 -3.90 -26.65 13.51
N PRO A 147 -3.95 -25.98 14.70
CA PRO A 147 -2.94 -25.01 15.06
C PRO A 147 -1.58 -25.65 15.31
N VAL A 148 -0.54 -25.00 14.82
CA VAL A 148 0.86 -25.35 15.06
C VAL A 148 1.55 -24.24 15.85
N ALA A 149 2.43 -24.62 16.77
CA ALA A 149 3.24 -23.64 17.49
C ALA A 149 4.26 -22.98 16.53
N LEU A 150 4.48 -21.68 16.70
CA LEU A 150 5.57 -21.01 15.99
C LEU A 150 6.95 -21.55 16.46
N PRO A 151 8.01 -21.31 15.68
CA PRO A 151 9.34 -21.83 15.98
C PRO A 151 9.83 -21.49 17.41
N PRO A 152 10.73 -22.29 17.99
CA PRO A 152 11.30 -22.03 19.31
C PRO A 152 11.93 -20.64 19.45
N SER A 153 12.51 -20.07 18.38
CA SER A 153 13.06 -18.71 18.39
C SER A 153 11.99 -17.66 18.75
N ILE A 154 10.73 -17.83 18.34
CA ILE A 154 9.61 -16.99 18.75
C ILE A 154 9.08 -17.40 20.12
N ASN A 155 8.90 -18.71 20.34
CA ASN A 155 8.32 -19.25 21.57
C ASN A 155 9.36 -19.51 22.67
N THR A 156 10.42 -18.69 22.74
CA THR A 156 11.36 -18.70 23.87
C THR A 156 10.73 -17.97 25.05
N GLY A 157 10.75 -18.60 26.24
CA GLY A 157 10.08 -18.08 27.43
C GLY A 157 8.55 -18.10 27.25
N ASN A 158 7.91 -17.13 27.89
CA ASN A 158 6.46 -16.94 27.85
C ASN A 158 6.10 -15.95 26.73
N ALA A 159 5.72 -16.45 25.56
CA ALA A 159 5.42 -15.63 24.38
C ALA A 159 3.93 -15.29 24.30
N GLN A 160 3.59 -13.98 24.32
CA GLN A 160 2.22 -13.50 24.46
C GLN A 160 1.88 -12.40 23.42
N ALA A 161 0.60 -12.08 23.36
CA ALA A 161 0.01 -10.93 22.67
C ALA A 161 0.53 -10.75 21.22
N PRO A 162 0.45 -11.79 20.36
CA PRO A 162 0.90 -11.67 18.97
C PRO A 162 0.09 -10.62 18.23
N ARG A 163 0.77 -9.84 17.38
CA ARG A 163 0.17 -8.85 16.48
C ARG A 163 0.80 -8.97 15.11
N ILE A 164 0.13 -9.64 14.16
CA ILE A 164 0.52 -9.59 12.74
C ILE A 164 0.14 -8.23 12.16
N LEU A 165 1.03 -7.63 11.38
CA LEU A 165 0.84 -6.29 10.85
C LEU A 165 0.23 -6.29 9.44
N ALA A 166 -0.01 -5.11 8.91
CA ALA A 166 -0.72 -4.92 7.64
C ALA A 166 0.01 -5.50 6.41
N ASP A 167 1.34 -5.69 6.50
CA ASP A 167 2.12 -6.36 5.47
C ASP A 167 1.95 -7.89 5.45
N GLY A 168 1.29 -8.47 6.48
CA GLY A 168 1.10 -9.92 6.61
C GLY A 168 2.36 -10.72 6.90
N GLU A 169 3.51 -10.06 7.05
CA GLU A 169 4.83 -10.67 7.20
C GLU A 169 5.51 -10.28 8.52
N THR A 170 5.16 -9.13 9.11
CA THR A 170 5.75 -8.63 10.35
C THR A 170 4.87 -8.99 11.54
N LEU A 171 5.44 -9.73 12.49
CA LEU A 171 4.82 -10.11 13.76
C LEU A 171 5.49 -9.38 14.92
N ILE A 172 4.72 -8.63 15.70
CA ILE A 172 5.12 -8.11 17.01
C ILE A 172 4.51 -9.02 18.09
N PHE A 173 5.25 -9.25 19.14
CA PHE A 173 4.79 -10.04 20.29
C PHE A 173 5.58 -9.67 21.54
N SER A 174 5.07 -10.06 22.70
CA SER A 174 5.73 -9.86 23.98
C SER A 174 6.35 -11.16 24.50
N SER A 175 7.49 -11.07 25.16
CA SER A 175 8.19 -12.24 25.73
C SER A 175 9.04 -11.85 26.92
N ASP A 176 9.09 -12.72 27.94
CA ASP A 176 9.99 -12.66 29.09
C ASP A 176 11.35 -13.36 28.85
N ARG A 177 11.72 -13.53 27.57
CA ARG A 177 13.00 -14.14 27.21
C ARG A 177 14.20 -13.43 27.82
N PRO A 178 15.31 -14.14 28.14
CA PRO A 178 16.52 -13.51 28.67
C PRO A 178 17.05 -12.39 27.78
N GLY A 179 17.54 -11.30 28.42
CA GLY A 179 18.15 -10.17 27.74
C GLY A 179 17.20 -9.01 27.41
N GLY A 180 15.97 -9.03 27.91
CA GLY A 180 15.04 -7.93 27.88
C GLY A 180 15.41 -6.82 28.90
N LYS A 181 14.61 -5.73 28.90
CA LYS A 181 14.72 -4.61 29.85
C LYS A 181 13.87 -4.79 31.09
N GLY A 182 12.69 -5.43 30.92
CA GLY A 182 11.68 -5.60 31.96
C GLY A 182 11.28 -7.06 32.19
N GLY A 183 10.05 -7.26 32.61
CA GLY A 183 9.46 -8.59 32.71
C GLY A 183 9.08 -9.12 31.33
N MET A 184 8.06 -8.51 30.72
CA MET A 184 7.67 -8.77 29.33
C MET A 184 8.14 -7.63 28.43
N ASP A 185 8.90 -7.94 27.41
CA ASP A 185 9.41 -7.00 26.43
C ASP A 185 8.82 -7.25 25.05
N LEU A 186 8.72 -6.21 24.23
CA LEU A 186 8.27 -6.27 22.84
C LEU A 186 9.39 -6.71 21.92
N TYR A 187 9.07 -7.65 21.03
CA TYR A 187 9.94 -8.16 19.98
C TYR A 187 9.24 -8.11 18.64
N VAL A 188 10.02 -7.95 17.58
CA VAL A 188 9.55 -8.04 16.19
C VAL A 188 10.29 -9.16 15.45
N SER A 189 9.54 -9.97 14.70
CA SER A 189 10.07 -10.97 13.77
C SER A 189 9.36 -10.85 12.42
N ARG A 190 10.04 -11.27 11.34
CA ARG A 190 9.49 -11.21 9.99
C ARG A 190 9.47 -12.56 9.32
N PHE A 191 8.38 -12.86 8.63
CA PHE A 191 8.29 -14.06 7.81
C PHE A 191 8.89 -13.79 6.44
N ARG A 192 10.07 -14.35 6.17
CA ARG A 192 10.80 -14.18 4.91
C ARG A 192 11.32 -15.53 4.43
N ASN A 193 11.25 -15.75 3.11
CA ASN A 193 11.75 -16.98 2.48
C ASN A 193 11.23 -18.27 3.14
N GLY A 194 9.94 -18.26 3.57
CA GLY A 194 9.30 -19.42 4.17
C GLY A 194 9.62 -19.67 5.66
N SER A 195 10.36 -18.77 6.33
CA SER A 195 10.73 -18.90 7.74
C SER A 195 10.62 -17.58 8.50
N TRP A 196 10.47 -17.64 9.82
CA TRP A 196 10.55 -16.50 10.70
C TRP A 196 12.01 -16.14 10.98
N THR A 197 12.33 -14.86 10.92
CA THR A 197 13.63 -14.32 11.36
C THR A 197 13.77 -14.42 12.88
N ASP A 198 15.00 -14.36 13.39
CA ASP A 198 15.23 -14.22 14.81
C ASP A 198 14.58 -12.93 15.32
N PRO A 199 13.88 -12.99 16.47
CA PRO A 199 13.23 -11.82 17.03
C PRO A 199 14.21 -10.72 17.45
N VAL A 200 13.91 -9.50 17.06
CA VAL A 200 14.67 -8.29 17.41
C VAL A 200 13.92 -7.52 18.50
N PRO A 201 14.57 -7.13 19.62
CA PRO A 201 13.92 -6.37 20.68
C PRO A 201 13.58 -4.96 20.20
N MET A 202 12.39 -4.48 20.56
CA MET A 202 11.93 -3.13 20.24
C MET A 202 12.40 -2.15 21.32
N THR A 203 13.73 -1.96 21.44
CA THR A 203 14.38 -1.23 22.53
C THR A 203 13.92 0.22 22.67
N PHE A 204 13.42 0.84 21.61
CA PHE A 204 12.85 2.19 21.60
C PHE A 204 11.52 2.27 22.35
N ALA A 205 10.80 1.15 22.49
CA ALA A 205 9.51 1.07 23.15
C ALA A 205 9.51 0.25 24.44
N ASN A 206 10.53 -0.57 24.67
CA ASN A 206 10.64 -1.40 25.87
C ASN A 206 11.09 -0.59 27.09
N THR A 207 10.49 -0.88 28.25
CA THR A 207 10.71 -0.24 29.56
C THR A 207 11.16 -1.27 30.61
N PRO A 208 11.46 -0.87 31.85
CA PRO A 208 11.68 -1.82 32.95
C PRO A 208 10.39 -2.55 33.43
N ASP A 209 9.21 -2.08 33.01
CA ASP A 209 7.93 -2.72 33.30
C ASP A 209 7.57 -3.78 32.25
N ASP A 210 6.38 -4.36 32.36
CA ASP A 210 5.80 -5.25 31.34
C ASP A 210 5.30 -4.43 30.14
N ASP A 211 5.86 -4.70 28.96
CA ASP A 211 5.49 -4.09 27.69
C ASP A 211 4.70 -5.07 26.84
N GLN A 212 3.39 -4.83 26.68
CA GLN A 212 2.46 -5.75 25.99
C GLN A 212 1.37 -4.97 25.21
N PHE A 213 0.58 -5.69 24.43
CA PHE A 213 -0.68 -5.23 23.83
C PHE A 213 -0.56 -3.97 22.95
N VAL A 214 0.33 -4.01 22.00
CA VAL A 214 0.57 -2.92 21.08
C VAL A 214 -0.32 -2.95 19.85
N SER A 215 -0.44 -1.80 19.19
CA SER A 215 -0.98 -1.67 17.85
C SER A 215 -0.03 -0.86 16.99
N VAL A 216 -0.13 -1.00 15.67
CA VAL A 216 0.62 -0.19 14.71
C VAL A 216 -0.38 0.49 13.80
N ASN A 217 -0.16 1.76 13.47
CA ASN A 217 -1.04 2.48 12.56
C ASN A 217 -0.88 1.96 11.11
N ALA A 218 -1.85 2.27 10.24
CA ALA A 218 -1.88 1.76 8.88
C ALA A 218 -0.65 2.15 8.05
N SER A 219 -0.02 3.30 8.31
CA SER A 219 1.22 3.70 7.63
C SER A 219 2.46 2.90 8.06
N GLY A 220 2.35 2.06 9.08
CA GLY A 220 3.49 1.31 9.63
C GLY A 220 4.53 2.15 10.36
N ARG A 221 4.28 3.44 10.56
CA ARG A 221 5.27 4.38 11.13
C ARG A 221 5.20 4.51 12.64
N TYR A 222 4.03 4.33 13.23
CA TYR A 222 3.82 4.57 14.65
C TYR A 222 3.28 3.34 15.36
N LEU A 223 3.95 2.98 16.45
CA LEU A 223 3.51 2.02 17.44
C LEU A 223 2.63 2.75 18.47
N LEU A 224 1.45 2.22 18.74
CA LEU A 224 0.54 2.71 19.76
C LEU A 224 0.56 1.75 20.94
N ARG A 225 0.83 2.25 22.13
CA ARG A 225 0.71 1.52 23.39
C ARG A 225 0.40 2.48 24.54
N ASP A 226 0.10 1.93 25.69
CA ASP A 226 -0.01 2.71 26.91
C ASP A 226 1.39 3.14 27.40
N ALA A 227 1.46 4.32 27.97
CA ALA A 227 2.64 4.88 28.60
C ALA A 227 2.27 5.60 29.90
N PRO A 228 3.22 5.76 30.85
CA PRO A 228 3.00 6.58 32.03
C PRO A 228 2.62 8.01 31.62
N GLY A 229 1.47 8.52 32.10
CA GLY A 229 1.08 9.92 32.01
C GLY A 229 1.17 10.58 33.40
N ASP A 230 0.79 11.86 33.49
CA ASP A 230 0.91 12.64 34.73
C ASP A 230 0.11 12.05 35.92
N ARG A 231 -1.04 11.47 35.67
CA ARG A 231 -1.94 10.93 36.73
C ARG A 231 -2.37 9.49 36.49
N ARG A 232 -2.23 8.99 35.27
CA ARG A 232 -2.65 7.63 34.87
C ARG A 232 -1.89 7.22 33.62
N ARG A 233 -2.04 5.98 33.18
CA ARG A 233 -1.51 5.53 31.89
C ARG A 233 -2.32 6.13 30.75
N GLU A 234 -1.64 6.61 29.73
CA GLU A 234 -2.22 7.25 28.54
C GLU A 234 -1.79 6.49 27.30
N MET A 235 -2.58 6.59 26.23
CA MET A 235 -2.18 6.03 24.94
C MET A 235 -1.14 6.97 24.31
N ALA A 236 0.01 6.43 23.98
CA ALA A 236 1.10 7.16 23.34
C ALA A 236 1.50 6.54 22.00
N GLU A 237 2.02 7.39 21.12
CA GLU A 237 2.56 7.00 19.82
C GLU A 237 4.09 7.05 19.88
N PHE A 238 4.73 5.98 19.42
CA PHE A 238 6.18 5.85 19.32
C PHE A 238 6.56 5.69 17.86
N LEU A 239 7.45 6.55 17.36
CA LEU A 239 7.97 6.41 16.00
C LEU A 239 8.80 5.11 15.91
N ILE A 240 8.43 4.24 14.98
CA ILE A 240 9.16 3.01 14.72
C ILE A 240 10.40 3.32 13.88
N PRO A 241 11.61 2.94 14.32
CA PRO A 241 12.82 3.09 13.53
C PRO A 241 12.71 2.36 12.16
N ASP A 242 13.27 2.95 11.10
CA ASP A 242 13.09 2.45 9.71
C ASP A 242 13.46 0.99 9.53
N HIS A 243 14.54 0.51 10.17
CA HIS A 243 14.97 -0.89 10.10
C HIS A 243 13.98 -1.89 10.75
N LEU A 244 13.09 -1.41 11.64
CA LEU A 244 12.04 -2.19 12.30
C LEU A 244 10.65 -1.94 11.69
N ARG A 245 10.52 -0.93 10.85
CA ARG A 245 9.25 -0.49 10.28
C ARG A 245 8.67 -1.57 9.35
N PRO A 246 7.39 -1.99 9.52
CA PRO A 246 6.68 -2.81 8.55
C PRO A 246 6.41 -1.99 7.29
N LYS A 247 6.02 -2.66 6.20
CA LYS A 247 5.44 -1.98 5.05
C LYS A 247 4.13 -1.32 5.43
N GLY A 248 3.99 -0.05 5.07
CA GLY A 248 2.78 0.73 5.30
C GLY A 248 1.69 0.47 4.25
N LEU A 249 0.49 0.91 4.58
CA LEU A 249 -0.65 0.96 3.66
C LEU A 249 -0.98 2.41 3.32
N MET A 250 -1.10 2.70 2.03
CA MET A 250 -1.72 3.91 1.53
C MET A 250 -3.19 3.64 1.26
N ARG A 251 -4.07 4.49 1.79
CA ARG A 251 -5.50 4.46 1.47
C ARG A 251 -5.79 5.30 0.24
N VAL A 252 -6.44 4.72 -0.76
CA VAL A 252 -6.98 5.43 -1.91
C VAL A 252 -8.49 5.43 -1.80
N GLU A 253 -9.11 6.59 -1.89
CA GLU A 253 -10.56 6.75 -1.84
C GLU A 253 -11.05 7.72 -2.90
N GLY A 254 -12.29 7.52 -3.35
CA GLY A 254 -12.90 8.41 -4.32
C GLY A 254 -14.40 8.20 -4.43
N THR A 255 -15.05 9.13 -5.11
CA THR A 255 -16.48 9.03 -5.41
C THR A 255 -16.71 9.30 -6.88
N ILE A 256 -17.38 8.39 -7.56
CA ILE A 256 -17.77 8.53 -8.96
C ILE A 256 -19.09 9.29 -8.99
N ALA A 257 -19.08 10.50 -9.55
CA ALA A 257 -20.29 11.34 -9.64
C ALA A 257 -21.38 10.65 -10.47
N GLY A 258 -22.62 10.66 -9.97
CA GLY A 258 -23.76 10.01 -10.62
C GLY A 258 -23.79 8.48 -10.47
N ALA A 259 -22.85 7.90 -9.74
CA ALA A 259 -22.77 6.47 -9.44
C ALA A 259 -23.03 5.55 -10.64
N PRO A 260 -22.42 5.79 -11.82
CA PRO A 260 -22.60 4.90 -12.95
C PRO A 260 -22.08 3.50 -12.65
N ALA A 261 -22.67 2.48 -13.25
CA ALA A 261 -22.18 1.11 -13.12
C ALA A 261 -20.75 1.02 -13.67
N ALA A 262 -19.82 0.67 -12.80
CA ALA A 262 -18.40 0.59 -13.12
C ALA A 262 -17.71 -0.51 -12.31
N TYR A 263 -16.59 -1.01 -12.83
CA TYR A 263 -15.72 -1.98 -12.17
C TYR A 263 -14.41 -1.30 -11.80
N LEU A 264 -13.99 -1.52 -10.56
CA LEU A 264 -12.68 -1.12 -10.07
C LEU A 264 -11.75 -2.32 -10.13
N SER A 265 -10.55 -2.14 -10.63
CA SER A 265 -9.49 -3.11 -10.49
C SER A 265 -8.17 -2.44 -10.12
N VAL A 266 -7.36 -3.16 -9.36
CA VAL A 266 -5.99 -2.76 -9.05
C VAL A 266 -5.04 -3.87 -9.48
N HIS A 267 -4.04 -3.49 -10.25
CA HIS A 267 -2.96 -4.38 -10.67
C HIS A 267 -1.65 -3.94 -10.02
N ASP A 268 -0.94 -4.88 -9.46
CA ASP A 268 0.46 -4.71 -9.06
C ASP A 268 1.32 -4.86 -10.31
N LEU A 269 1.93 -3.75 -10.75
CA LEU A 269 2.68 -3.68 -12.01
C LEU A 269 4.02 -4.41 -11.92
N ALA A 270 4.59 -4.56 -10.71
CA ALA A 270 5.86 -5.25 -10.52
C ALA A 270 5.76 -6.76 -10.78
N ASN A 271 4.61 -7.37 -10.47
CA ASN A 271 4.38 -8.81 -10.63
C ASN A 271 3.26 -9.18 -11.60
N GLY A 272 2.58 -8.19 -12.21
CA GLY A 272 1.50 -8.36 -13.16
C GLY A 272 0.22 -8.97 -12.57
N LYS A 273 0.06 -8.96 -11.23
CA LYS A 273 -1.09 -9.57 -10.56
C LYS A 273 -2.18 -8.55 -10.27
N ARG A 274 -3.42 -8.94 -10.55
CA ARG A 274 -4.58 -8.20 -10.06
C ARG A 274 -4.78 -8.49 -8.58
N ILE A 275 -4.65 -7.44 -7.74
CA ILE A 275 -4.75 -7.54 -6.28
C ILE A 275 -6.12 -7.15 -5.74
N PHE A 276 -6.89 -6.38 -6.52
CA PHE A 276 -8.24 -5.97 -6.17
C PHE A 276 -9.16 -6.03 -7.38
N ASN A 277 -10.42 -6.39 -7.15
CA ASN A 277 -11.50 -6.32 -8.11
C ASN A 277 -12.82 -6.12 -7.36
N GLY A 278 -13.56 -5.06 -7.70
CA GLY A 278 -14.78 -4.72 -6.98
C GLY A 278 -15.62 -3.68 -7.71
N ARG A 279 -16.62 -3.18 -7.00
CA ARG A 279 -17.50 -2.10 -7.48
C ARG A 279 -17.57 -1.00 -6.43
N PRO A 280 -17.85 0.25 -6.82
CA PRO A 280 -18.19 1.29 -5.86
C PRO A 280 -19.51 0.92 -5.15
N ASP A 281 -19.77 1.55 -4.03
CA ASP A 281 -21.06 1.42 -3.35
C ASP A 281 -22.20 2.10 -4.14
N GLY A 282 -23.44 2.00 -3.61
CA GLY A 282 -24.63 2.58 -4.25
C GLY A 282 -24.61 4.12 -4.38
N GLN A 283 -23.65 4.80 -3.75
CA GLN A 283 -23.42 6.24 -3.85
C GLN A 283 -22.19 6.59 -4.73
N GLY A 284 -21.56 5.58 -5.32
CA GLY A 284 -20.35 5.72 -6.14
C GLY A 284 -19.06 5.83 -5.34
N PHE A 285 -19.08 5.70 -4.00
CA PHE A 285 -17.90 5.74 -3.17
C PHE A 285 -17.13 4.42 -3.23
N PHE A 286 -15.81 4.52 -3.21
CA PHE A 286 -14.92 3.38 -3.07
C PHE A 286 -13.72 3.71 -2.17
N LYS A 287 -13.17 2.68 -1.58
CA LYS A 287 -12.00 2.73 -0.73
C LYS A 287 -11.17 1.46 -0.94
N LEU A 288 -9.88 1.60 -1.12
CA LEU A 288 -8.94 0.49 -1.26
C LEU A 288 -7.60 0.83 -0.58
N TYR A 289 -6.77 -0.17 -0.41
CA TYR A 289 -5.47 -0.05 0.26
C TYR A 289 -4.38 -0.62 -0.64
N LEU A 290 -3.30 0.16 -0.80
CA LEU A 290 -2.11 -0.19 -1.56
C LEU A 290 -0.93 -0.33 -0.59
N MET A 291 -0.15 -1.40 -0.73
CA MET A 291 0.97 -1.67 0.14
C MET A 291 2.25 -1.00 -0.37
N GLU A 292 3.03 -0.43 0.53
CA GLU A 292 4.36 0.12 0.25
C GLU A 292 5.29 -0.92 -0.39
N GLY A 293 6.18 -0.48 -1.28
CA GLY A 293 7.21 -1.30 -1.91
C GLY A 293 6.84 -1.85 -3.28
N SER A 294 5.76 -1.38 -3.91
CA SER A 294 5.40 -1.72 -5.29
C SER A 294 4.79 -0.55 -6.04
N THR A 295 4.58 -0.74 -7.33
CA THR A 295 3.86 0.21 -8.20
C THR A 295 2.55 -0.41 -8.64
N TYR A 296 1.48 0.37 -8.57
CA TYR A 296 0.12 -0.09 -8.85
C TYR A 296 -0.57 0.72 -9.93
N GLU A 297 -1.45 0.07 -10.64
CA GLU A 297 -2.48 0.68 -11.50
C GLU A 297 -3.84 0.53 -10.83
N LEU A 298 -4.52 1.64 -10.56
CA LEU A 298 -5.95 1.68 -10.31
C LEU A 298 -6.67 1.97 -11.61
N SER A 299 -7.61 1.12 -12.00
CA SER A 299 -8.51 1.39 -13.12
C SER A 299 -9.96 1.31 -12.71
N ILE A 300 -10.77 2.18 -13.30
CA ILE A 300 -12.23 2.22 -13.17
C ILE A 300 -12.82 2.16 -14.55
N ASP A 301 -13.36 1.00 -14.91
CA ASP A 301 -13.91 0.70 -16.19
C ASP A 301 -15.45 0.76 -16.14
N PRO A 302 -16.12 1.65 -16.92
CA PRO A 302 -17.57 1.68 -16.98
C PRO A 302 -18.12 0.42 -17.65
N GLU A 303 -19.36 0.02 -17.31
CA GLU A 303 -20.07 -1.05 -18.01
C GLU A 303 -20.44 -0.66 -19.46
N HIS A 304 -20.54 0.63 -19.74
CA HIS A 304 -20.91 1.13 -21.08
C HIS A 304 -19.70 1.77 -21.78
N ASP A 305 -19.37 1.29 -22.96
CA ASP A 305 -18.22 1.71 -23.78
C ASP A 305 -18.28 3.19 -24.24
N ARG A 306 -19.44 3.86 -24.09
CA ARG A 306 -19.61 5.29 -24.39
C ARG A 306 -19.11 6.24 -23.30
N LEU A 307 -18.77 5.72 -22.13
CA LEU A 307 -18.31 6.52 -21.00
C LEU A 307 -16.79 6.52 -20.94
N LEU A 308 -16.22 7.61 -20.44
CA LEU A 308 -14.81 7.69 -20.06
C LEU A 308 -14.51 6.62 -19.03
N TYR A 309 -13.33 6.07 -19.10
CA TYR A 309 -12.72 5.29 -18.01
C TYR A 309 -11.79 6.19 -17.19
N TYR A 310 -11.32 5.68 -16.08
CA TYR A 310 -10.29 6.32 -15.27
C TYR A 310 -9.16 5.33 -15.01
N SER A 311 -7.92 5.79 -15.15
CA SER A 311 -6.74 5.05 -14.75
C SER A 311 -5.76 5.99 -14.04
N GLN A 312 -5.05 5.46 -13.05
CA GLN A 312 -3.99 6.19 -12.35
C GLN A 312 -2.93 5.23 -11.86
N ARG A 313 -1.67 5.62 -12.02
CA ARG A 313 -0.52 4.93 -11.46
C ARG A 313 -0.20 5.46 -10.06
N PHE A 314 0.18 4.54 -9.17
CA PHE A 314 0.67 4.83 -7.83
C PHE A 314 2.04 4.16 -7.66
N ASP A 315 3.09 4.95 -7.57
CA ASP A 315 4.42 4.47 -7.26
C ASP A 315 4.66 4.58 -5.75
N LEU A 316 4.69 3.43 -5.06
CA LEU A 316 4.92 3.32 -3.63
C LEU A 316 6.27 2.68 -3.31
N THR A 317 7.24 2.77 -4.22
CA THR A 317 8.59 2.23 -4.03
C THR A 317 9.50 3.17 -3.23
N GLY A 318 9.13 4.44 -3.09
CA GLY A 318 9.87 5.46 -2.32
C GLY A 318 9.59 5.43 -0.82
N ASP A 319 10.39 6.21 -0.07
CA ASP A 319 10.36 6.26 1.41
C ASP A 319 9.23 7.11 2.00
N THR A 320 8.55 7.90 1.18
CA THR A 320 7.44 8.76 1.63
C THR A 320 6.11 8.18 1.21
N LEU A 321 5.37 7.68 2.19
CA LEU A 321 4.02 7.17 1.97
C LEU A 321 2.99 8.21 2.41
N GLU A 322 2.20 8.72 1.48
CA GLU A 322 1.01 9.50 1.79
C GLU A 322 -0.06 8.54 2.35
N GLN A 323 -0.64 8.87 3.51
CA GLN A 323 -1.57 7.96 4.19
C GLN A 323 -2.92 7.85 3.50
N ILE A 324 -3.40 8.95 2.91
CA ILE A 324 -4.71 9.00 2.23
C ILE A 324 -4.59 9.81 0.95
N VAL A 325 -4.85 9.17 -0.17
CA VAL A 325 -4.97 9.83 -1.47
C VAL A 325 -6.44 9.87 -1.88
N ARG A 326 -6.92 11.06 -2.23
CA ARG A 326 -8.27 11.24 -2.76
C ARG A 326 -8.23 11.44 -4.25
N VAL A 327 -8.95 10.58 -4.96
CA VAL A 327 -9.08 10.65 -6.42
C VAL A 327 -10.49 11.07 -6.81
N THR A 328 -10.61 11.78 -7.93
CA THR A 328 -11.88 12.29 -8.46
C THR A 328 -12.15 11.71 -9.85
N PRO A 329 -12.52 10.42 -9.95
CA PRO A 329 -12.76 9.78 -11.24
C PRO A 329 -13.95 10.40 -11.95
N ARG A 330 -13.75 10.75 -13.22
CA ARG A 330 -14.83 11.23 -14.08
C ARG A 330 -15.26 10.10 -15.01
N ILE A 331 -16.39 9.47 -14.73
CA ILE A 331 -17.02 8.44 -15.56
C ILE A 331 -18.27 9.04 -16.19
N ALA A 332 -18.11 9.65 -17.35
CA ALA A 332 -19.15 10.41 -18.04
C ALA A 332 -18.93 10.30 -19.55
N PRO A 333 -19.92 10.63 -20.41
CA PRO A 333 -19.68 10.75 -21.84
C PRO A 333 -18.56 11.74 -22.15
N PRO A 334 -17.68 11.45 -23.13
CA PRO A 334 -16.62 12.37 -23.55
C PRO A 334 -17.24 13.66 -24.12
N LYS A 335 -16.62 14.79 -23.84
CA LYS A 335 -17.03 16.12 -24.34
C LYS A 335 -15.93 16.68 -25.22
N THR A 336 -16.33 17.46 -26.22
CA THR A 336 -15.39 18.21 -27.05
C THR A 336 -14.46 19.06 -26.19
N GLY A 337 -13.16 18.95 -26.42
CA GLY A 337 -12.11 19.61 -25.64
C GLY A 337 -11.61 18.80 -24.41
N ASP A 338 -12.19 17.61 -24.14
CA ASP A 338 -11.61 16.74 -23.12
C ASP A 338 -10.21 16.27 -23.55
N GLU A 339 -9.24 16.41 -22.66
CA GLU A 339 -7.91 15.82 -22.74
C GLU A 339 -7.79 14.75 -21.65
N ILE A 340 -7.73 13.49 -22.07
CA ILE A 340 -7.68 12.33 -21.18
C ILE A 340 -6.23 11.89 -21.09
N PRO A 341 -5.55 12.02 -19.95
CA PRO A 341 -4.17 11.57 -19.82
C PRO A 341 -4.13 10.03 -19.93
N LEU A 342 -3.14 9.55 -20.67
CA LEU A 342 -2.87 8.13 -20.85
C LEU A 342 -1.62 7.75 -20.04
N ASP A 343 -1.69 7.87 -18.72
CA ASP A 343 -0.56 7.76 -17.79
C ASP A 343 0.13 6.38 -17.79
N LEU A 344 -0.53 5.37 -18.38
CA LEU A 344 0.03 4.02 -18.52
C LEU A 344 0.60 3.74 -19.91
N VAL A 345 0.53 4.71 -20.82
CA VAL A 345 1.22 4.61 -22.11
C VAL A 345 2.68 4.99 -21.91
N GLU A 346 3.52 3.98 -21.83
CA GLU A 346 4.96 4.10 -21.60
C GLU A 346 5.73 3.45 -22.74
N PHE A 347 6.92 3.97 -23.02
CA PHE A 347 7.83 3.44 -24.03
C PHE A 347 9.06 2.81 -23.38
N HIS A 348 9.60 1.78 -24.00
CA HIS A 348 10.92 1.26 -23.60
C HIS A 348 11.99 2.33 -23.82
N GLY A 349 13.00 2.34 -22.97
CA GLY A 349 14.10 3.32 -23.05
C GLY A 349 14.76 3.34 -24.43
N ASN A 350 14.97 4.54 -24.96
CA ASN A 350 15.56 4.80 -26.29
C ASN A 350 14.78 4.23 -27.48
N THR A 351 13.52 3.88 -27.33
CA THR A 351 12.69 3.31 -28.41
C THR A 351 11.35 4.03 -28.54
N THR A 352 10.62 3.65 -29.56
CA THR A 352 9.19 3.99 -29.75
C THR A 352 8.28 2.81 -29.42
N ASP A 353 8.85 1.71 -28.90
CA ASP A 353 8.12 0.51 -28.57
C ASP A 353 7.37 0.69 -27.24
N LEU A 354 6.09 0.42 -27.26
CA LEU A 354 5.24 0.46 -26.07
C LEU A 354 5.61 -0.66 -25.09
N THR A 355 5.62 -0.33 -23.80
CA THR A 355 5.80 -1.35 -22.76
C THR A 355 4.60 -2.29 -22.70
N PRO A 356 4.76 -3.52 -22.20
CA PRO A 356 3.63 -4.43 -21.98
C PRO A 356 2.53 -3.84 -21.08
N ALA A 357 2.88 -2.96 -20.13
CA ALA A 357 1.94 -2.25 -19.27
C ALA A 357 0.96 -1.37 -20.06
N SER A 358 1.41 -0.77 -21.17
CA SER A 358 0.59 0.08 -22.05
C SER A 358 -0.56 -0.68 -22.72
N SER A 359 -0.48 -2.02 -22.82
CA SER A 359 -1.48 -2.83 -23.54
C SER A 359 -2.89 -2.71 -22.94
N ALA A 360 -3.01 -2.59 -21.63
CA ALA A 360 -4.32 -2.45 -20.96
C ALA A 360 -4.95 -1.09 -21.29
N GLU A 361 -4.15 -0.03 -21.25
CA GLU A 361 -4.59 1.33 -21.58
C GLU A 361 -5.00 1.46 -23.03
N VAL A 362 -4.21 0.95 -23.97
CA VAL A 362 -4.52 0.91 -25.40
C VAL A 362 -5.87 0.22 -25.66
N LYS A 363 -6.17 -0.88 -24.96
CA LYS A 363 -7.46 -1.58 -25.08
C LYS A 363 -8.64 -0.73 -24.57
N ARG A 364 -8.45 0.02 -23.46
CA ARG A 364 -9.48 0.92 -22.93
C ARG A 364 -9.74 2.08 -23.88
N VAL A 365 -8.69 2.70 -24.40
CA VAL A 365 -8.78 3.78 -25.41
C VAL A 365 -9.52 3.26 -26.66
N ALA A 366 -9.13 2.12 -27.18
CA ALA A 366 -9.77 1.55 -28.37
C ALA A 366 -11.27 1.26 -28.13
N ARG A 367 -11.62 0.76 -26.94
CA ARG A 367 -13.02 0.53 -26.54
C ARG A 367 -13.80 1.85 -26.49
N LEU A 368 -13.25 2.89 -25.87
CA LEU A 368 -13.87 4.21 -25.80
C LEU A 368 -14.10 4.81 -27.18
N ILE A 369 -13.11 4.78 -28.07
CA ILE A 369 -13.21 5.32 -29.43
C ILE A 369 -14.27 4.58 -30.24
N ARG A 370 -14.29 3.24 -30.19
CA ARG A 370 -15.29 2.42 -30.88
C ARG A 370 -16.71 2.61 -30.34
N GLY A 371 -16.83 2.82 -29.01
CA GLY A 371 -18.11 3.10 -28.35
C GLY A 371 -18.70 4.46 -28.72
N ASN A 372 -17.88 5.40 -29.23
CA ASN A 372 -18.29 6.74 -29.61
C ASN A 372 -18.01 7.02 -31.12
N PRO A 373 -18.73 6.34 -32.06
CA PRO A 373 -18.46 6.49 -33.47
C PRO A 373 -18.80 7.87 -34.04
N ASP A 374 -19.60 8.63 -33.32
CA ASP A 374 -20.03 10.01 -33.59
C ASP A 374 -19.06 11.08 -33.12
N ARG A 375 -17.94 10.66 -32.48
CA ARG A 375 -16.90 11.54 -31.96
C ARG A 375 -15.62 11.45 -32.77
N GLU A 376 -14.89 12.56 -32.84
CA GLU A 376 -13.55 12.64 -33.40
C GLU A 376 -12.52 12.68 -32.26
N PHE A 377 -11.47 11.89 -32.38
CA PHE A 377 -10.41 11.78 -31.37
C PHE A 377 -9.06 12.10 -32.02
N ALA A 378 -8.10 12.55 -31.21
CA ALA A 378 -6.70 12.70 -31.63
C ALA A 378 -5.77 12.11 -30.57
N ILE A 379 -4.62 11.61 -30.97
CA ILE A 379 -3.53 11.27 -30.07
C ILE A 379 -2.61 12.47 -29.99
N LYS A 380 -2.45 13.03 -28.77
CA LYS A 380 -1.58 14.17 -28.49
C LYS A 380 -0.40 13.71 -27.65
N VAL A 381 0.80 13.99 -28.09
CA VAL A 381 2.03 13.74 -27.34
C VAL A 381 2.68 15.07 -27.01
N VAL A 382 2.94 15.29 -25.73
CA VAL A 382 3.56 16.50 -25.21
C VAL A 382 4.87 16.13 -24.54
N MET A 383 5.96 16.71 -25.01
CA MET A 383 7.26 16.64 -24.36
C MET A 383 7.57 17.97 -23.69
N THR A 384 7.82 17.96 -22.40
CA THR A 384 8.35 19.11 -21.65
C THR A 384 9.85 18.97 -21.45
N GLY A 385 10.57 20.10 -21.38
CA GLY A 385 12.01 20.12 -21.15
C GLY A 385 12.83 19.63 -22.34
N TYR A 386 12.29 19.77 -23.56
CA TYR A 386 13.08 19.52 -24.77
C TYR A 386 14.22 20.53 -24.85
N VAL A 387 15.44 19.99 -24.96
CA VAL A 387 16.66 20.77 -25.23
C VAL A 387 17.51 19.97 -26.22
N GLU A 388 17.89 20.64 -27.30
CA GLU A 388 18.94 20.14 -28.20
C GLU A 388 20.28 20.45 -27.56
N ASP A 389 21.06 19.44 -27.21
CA ASP A 389 22.28 19.60 -26.44
C ASP A 389 23.37 18.62 -26.91
N SER A 390 24.64 19.01 -26.70
CA SER A 390 25.79 18.14 -26.83
C SER A 390 26.00 17.21 -25.63
N ILE A 391 25.29 17.44 -24.52
CA ILE A 391 25.35 16.63 -23.31
C ILE A 391 24.28 15.55 -23.36
N ARG A 392 24.66 14.33 -23.03
CA ARG A 392 23.72 13.21 -22.93
C ARG A 392 22.61 13.49 -21.91
N SER A 393 21.40 13.50 -22.38
CA SER A 393 20.20 13.70 -21.57
C SER A 393 19.46 12.38 -21.30
N SER A 394 18.17 12.43 -20.99
CA SER A 394 17.37 11.24 -20.70
C SER A 394 17.46 10.18 -21.82
N PRO A 395 17.92 8.95 -21.52
CA PRO A 395 18.10 7.91 -22.53
C PRO A 395 16.82 7.50 -23.25
N GLU A 396 15.68 7.64 -22.60
CA GLU A 396 14.39 7.20 -23.14
C GLU A 396 13.93 8.03 -24.34
N LEU A 397 14.45 9.24 -24.48
CA LEU A 397 13.99 10.21 -25.47
C LEU A 397 15.05 10.60 -26.48
N MET A 398 16.24 9.95 -26.47
CA MET A 398 17.38 10.44 -27.23
C MET A 398 17.54 9.81 -28.62
N GLU A 399 17.76 10.67 -29.57
CA GLU A 399 18.42 10.36 -30.83
C GLU A 399 19.77 11.07 -30.87
N VAL A 400 20.83 10.38 -31.34
CA VAL A 400 22.18 10.93 -31.42
C VAL A 400 22.51 11.29 -32.86
N ARG A 401 22.86 12.56 -33.10
CA ARG A 401 23.51 13.02 -34.33
C ARG A 401 24.94 13.38 -34.03
N TYR A 402 25.77 13.43 -35.06
CA TYR A 402 27.16 13.82 -34.94
C TYR A 402 27.36 15.08 -35.76
N ASP A 403 27.64 16.19 -35.09
CA ASP A 403 27.93 17.45 -35.71
C ASP A 403 29.44 17.74 -35.67
N SER A 404 29.93 18.42 -36.71
CA SER A 404 31.33 18.81 -36.81
C SER A 404 31.44 20.30 -36.49
N VAL A 405 32.17 20.63 -35.45
CA VAL A 405 32.40 22.01 -35.02
C VAL A 405 33.85 22.35 -35.11
N TRP A 406 34.18 23.45 -35.81
CA TRP A 406 35.53 24.01 -35.80
C TRP A 406 35.75 24.73 -34.46
N THR A 407 36.79 24.32 -33.76
CA THR A 407 37.21 24.97 -32.54
C THR A 407 38.71 25.21 -32.55
N THR A 408 39.11 26.26 -31.89
CA THR A 408 40.50 26.62 -31.74
C THR A 408 41.04 25.98 -30.46
N ILE A 409 42.05 25.11 -30.60
CA ILE A 409 42.72 24.47 -29.47
C ILE A 409 44.15 24.97 -29.33
N GLU A 410 44.63 25.09 -28.12
CA GLU A 410 46.01 25.33 -27.79
C GLU A 410 46.75 24.00 -27.77
N VAL A 411 47.75 23.86 -28.66
CA VAL A 411 48.60 22.68 -28.73
C VAL A 411 50.03 23.07 -28.33
N PRO A 412 50.68 22.27 -27.47
CA PRO A 412 52.07 22.52 -27.15
C PRO A 412 52.95 22.51 -28.42
N ASP A 413 53.75 23.56 -28.61
CA ASP A 413 54.72 23.60 -29.73
C ASP A 413 55.89 22.68 -29.38
N THR A 414 55.96 21.52 -30.00
CA THR A 414 57.01 20.52 -29.81
C THR A 414 58.30 20.81 -30.59
N THR A 415 58.34 21.90 -31.36
CA THR A 415 59.52 22.28 -32.17
C THR A 415 60.49 23.15 -31.38
N TYR A 416 60.12 23.69 -30.23
CA TYR A 416 61.01 24.46 -29.34
C TYR A 416 61.02 23.82 -27.95
N VAL A 417 62.18 23.24 -27.62
CA VAL A 417 62.43 22.72 -26.27
C VAL A 417 63.41 23.68 -25.60
N ASP A 418 62.90 24.70 -24.91
CA ASP A 418 63.65 25.41 -23.88
C ASP A 418 62.99 25.16 -22.54
N ALA A 419 63.80 24.87 -21.53
CA ALA A 419 63.33 24.24 -20.27
C ALA A 419 62.41 25.13 -19.39
N ASP A 420 62.18 26.40 -19.74
CA ASP A 420 61.45 27.36 -18.92
C ASP A 420 60.26 28.08 -19.61
N SER A 421 59.92 27.78 -20.83
CA SER A 421 58.75 28.36 -21.51
C SER A 421 58.10 27.41 -22.51
N MET A 422 56.98 26.82 -22.14
CA MET A 422 56.12 26.12 -23.11
C MET A 422 55.44 27.15 -24.02
N MET A 423 55.92 27.24 -25.30
CA MET A 423 55.17 27.97 -26.31
C MET A 423 53.96 27.15 -26.76
N VAL A 424 52.82 27.78 -26.84
CA VAL A 424 51.54 27.17 -27.23
C VAL A 424 51.20 27.69 -28.63
N GLN A 425 51.00 26.78 -29.57
CA GLN A 425 50.45 27.11 -30.90
C GLN A 425 48.92 26.99 -30.88
N VAL A 426 48.26 27.96 -31.43
CA VAL A 426 46.83 27.97 -31.63
C VAL A 426 46.52 27.30 -32.97
N ARG A 427 45.71 26.24 -32.91
CA ARG A 427 45.37 25.46 -34.12
C ARG A 427 43.86 25.26 -34.21
N ASP A 428 43.29 25.61 -35.38
CA ASP A 428 41.89 25.27 -35.66
C ASP A 428 41.79 23.77 -35.93
N THR A 429 40.90 23.15 -35.17
CA THR A 429 40.67 21.70 -35.24
C THR A 429 39.18 21.43 -35.40
N LEU A 430 38.87 20.51 -36.32
CA LEU A 430 37.53 20.00 -36.49
C LEU A 430 37.25 18.95 -35.41
N ILE A 431 36.33 19.25 -34.48
CA ILE A 431 35.90 18.30 -33.49
C ILE A 431 34.53 17.75 -33.89
N VAL A 432 34.41 16.43 -33.96
CA VAL A 432 33.15 15.75 -34.16
C VAL A 432 32.60 15.45 -32.77
N GLN A 433 31.47 16.10 -32.42
CA GLN A 433 30.81 15.92 -31.12
C GLN A 433 29.42 15.35 -31.31
N PRO A 434 28.98 14.46 -30.38
CA PRO A 434 27.60 13.99 -30.41
C PRO A 434 26.66 15.10 -29.94
N VAL A 435 25.63 15.33 -30.74
CA VAL A 435 24.48 16.18 -30.34
C VAL A 435 23.28 15.28 -30.07
N PHE A 436 22.73 15.42 -28.90
CA PHE A 436 21.62 14.58 -28.46
C PHE A 436 20.30 15.29 -28.68
N HIS A 437 19.46 14.68 -29.51
CA HIS A 437 18.10 15.14 -29.76
C HIS A 437 17.13 14.18 -29.04
N ASN A 438 16.20 14.70 -28.29
CA ASN A 438 15.18 13.91 -27.61
C ASN A 438 13.77 14.14 -28.19
N ASP A 439 13.70 14.42 -29.47
CA ASP A 439 12.43 14.59 -30.17
C ASP A 439 12.04 13.32 -30.93
N ARG A 440 11.37 12.42 -30.23
CA ARG A 440 10.71 11.23 -30.80
C ARG A 440 9.19 11.30 -30.72
N THR A 441 8.64 12.46 -30.36
CA THR A 441 7.22 12.63 -30.10
C THR A 441 6.35 12.19 -31.28
N GLN A 442 6.76 12.49 -32.50
CA GLN A 442 6.03 12.07 -33.70
C GLN A 442 5.99 10.55 -33.83
N GLN A 443 7.15 9.89 -33.72
CA GLN A 443 7.26 8.44 -33.84
C GLN A 443 6.55 7.70 -32.69
N GLN A 444 6.59 8.27 -31.49
CA GLN A 444 5.91 7.73 -30.32
C GLN A 444 4.38 7.84 -30.47
N ALA A 445 3.89 8.98 -30.96
CA ALA A 445 2.48 9.14 -31.27
C ALA A 445 2.01 8.16 -32.35
N GLU A 446 2.78 7.96 -33.40
CA GLU A 446 2.50 6.97 -34.46
C GLU A 446 2.51 5.53 -33.92
N ALA A 447 3.36 5.20 -32.95
CA ALA A 447 3.37 3.90 -32.31
C ALA A 447 2.07 3.65 -31.50
N VAL A 448 1.56 4.67 -30.81
CA VAL A 448 0.26 4.59 -30.12
C VAL A 448 -0.88 4.40 -31.11
N VAL A 449 -0.89 5.15 -32.22
CA VAL A 449 -1.87 5.01 -33.29
C VAL A 449 -1.83 3.59 -33.88
N SER A 450 -0.63 3.08 -34.20
CA SER A 450 -0.47 1.71 -34.72
C SER A 450 -0.98 0.64 -33.74
N ALA A 451 -0.74 0.84 -32.44
CA ALA A 451 -1.27 -0.06 -31.41
C ALA A 451 -2.82 -0.03 -31.34
N LEU A 452 -3.43 1.15 -31.51
CA LEU A 452 -4.89 1.31 -31.57
C LEU A 452 -5.48 0.72 -32.85
N GLU A 453 -4.79 0.86 -34.00
CA GLU A 453 -5.16 0.16 -35.26
C GLU A 453 -5.20 -1.35 -35.06
N GLY A 454 -4.20 -1.89 -34.36
CA GLY A 454 -4.15 -3.31 -33.97
C GLY A 454 -5.33 -3.74 -33.08
N GLN A 455 -6.00 -2.79 -32.43
CA GLN A 455 -7.23 -3.00 -31.65
C GLN A 455 -8.52 -2.69 -32.45
N GLY A 456 -8.42 -2.46 -33.78
CA GLY A 456 -9.54 -2.24 -34.67
C GLY A 456 -10.10 -0.81 -34.68
N VAL A 457 -9.29 0.18 -34.34
CA VAL A 457 -9.63 1.60 -34.50
C VAL A 457 -9.09 2.07 -35.86
N PRO A 458 -9.94 2.62 -36.77
CA PRO A 458 -9.47 3.14 -38.04
C PRO A 458 -8.52 4.31 -37.90
N ARG A 459 -7.43 4.34 -38.68
CA ARG A 459 -6.38 5.35 -38.58
C ARG A 459 -6.87 6.77 -38.88
N ASP A 460 -7.81 6.92 -39.80
CA ASP A 460 -8.42 8.20 -40.17
C ASP A 460 -9.17 8.88 -38.99
N ARG A 461 -9.47 8.12 -37.95
CA ARG A 461 -10.07 8.62 -36.70
C ARG A 461 -9.05 9.04 -35.64
N LEU A 462 -7.74 8.96 -35.95
CA LEU A 462 -6.65 9.14 -35.01
C LEU A 462 -5.59 10.12 -35.54
N PRO A 463 -5.93 11.38 -35.86
CA PRO A 463 -4.93 12.37 -36.17
C PRO A 463 -3.97 12.55 -34.99
N VAL A 464 -2.72 12.85 -35.30
CA VAL A 464 -1.64 13.00 -34.35
C VAL A 464 -1.36 14.49 -34.11
N GLU A 465 -1.17 14.85 -32.84
CA GLU A 465 -0.70 16.17 -32.42
C GLU A 465 0.57 15.99 -31.58
N VAL A 466 1.61 16.73 -31.93
CA VAL A 466 2.85 16.71 -31.16
C VAL A 466 3.20 18.11 -30.72
N MET A 467 3.72 18.23 -29.51
CA MET A 467 4.06 19.51 -28.90
C MET A 467 5.32 19.36 -28.06
N ALA A 468 6.29 20.23 -28.28
CA ALA A 468 7.45 20.39 -27.42
C ALA A 468 7.32 21.69 -26.63
N LEU A 469 7.47 21.61 -25.30
CA LEU A 469 7.35 22.74 -24.40
C LEU A 469 8.67 22.93 -23.62
N PRO A 470 9.06 24.17 -23.32
CA PRO A 470 10.17 24.43 -22.42
C PRO A 470 9.83 23.94 -20.99
N GLY A 471 10.84 23.56 -20.23
CA GLY A 471 10.71 23.13 -18.84
C GLY A 471 12.03 22.66 -18.26
N ASP A 472 12.12 22.64 -16.94
CA ASP A 472 13.34 22.23 -16.21
C ASP A 472 13.50 20.71 -16.13
N THR A 473 12.40 19.99 -16.24
CA THR A 473 12.37 18.52 -16.20
C THR A 473 11.84 17.97 -17.52
N ARG A 474 12.46 16.88 -17.99
CA ARG A 474 12.02 16.17 -19.17
C ARG A 474 10.91 15.21 -18.81
N GLU A 475 9.75 15.42 -19.42
CA GLU A 475 8.59 14.58 -19.22
C GLU A 475 7.86 14.39 -20.54
N LEU A 476 7.52 13.14 -20.84
CA LEU A 476 6.65 12.78 -21.95
C LEU A 476 5.26 12.44 -21.43
N ARG A 477 4.25 13.11 -21.97
CA ARG A 477 2.85 12.81 -21.68
C ARG A 477 2.07 12.50 -22.95
N VAL A 478 1.23 11.50 -22.88
CA VAL A 478 0.33 11.10 -23.96
C VAL A 478 -1.10 11.39 -23.55
N PHE A 479 -1.89 11.95 -24.45
CA PHE A 479 -3.30 12.27 -24.22
C PHE A 479 -4.18 11.72 -25.35
N LEU A 480 -5.38 11.31 -25.00
CA LEU A 480 -6.49 11.19 -25.94
C LEU A 480 -7.29 12.48 -25.89
N VAL A 481 -7.38 13.19 -27.03
CA VAL A 481 -8.12 14.47 -27.15
C VAL A 481 -9.42 14.22 -27.86
N VAL A 482 -10.52 14.76 -27.33
CA VAL A 482 -11.85 14.72 -27.95
C VAL A 482 -12.05 16.01 -28.75
N ARG A 483 -12.05 15.93 -30.08
CA ARG A 483 -12.12 17.08 -30.98
C ARG A 483 -13.55 17.50 -31.32
N ARG A 484 -14.49 16.58 -31.39
CA ARG A 484 -15.89 16.84 -31.78
C ARG A 484 -16.87 15.91 -31.07
#